data_38414e898a3f4feabc58913521199d00
#
_entry.id   38414e898a3f4feabc58913521199d00
#
_cell.length_a   1.000
_cell.length_b   1.000
_cell.length_c   1.000
_cell.angle_alpha   90.00
_cell.angle_beta   90.00
_cell.angle_gamma   90.00
#
_symmetry.space_group_name_H-M   'P 1'
#
loop_
_entity.id
_entity.type
_entity.pdbx_description
1 polymer ?
#
loop_
_entity_poly.entity_id
_entity_poly.type
_entity_poly.pdbx_seq_one_letter_code
_entity_poly.pdbx_strand_id
1 'polypeptide(L)'
;MNRRALVAAPLALLAGLALAACGTPAADKPADALVVGASSAPHAQILAEAAKLVPDLKLQVQEFDDYVQPNLATESGELDANYFQHQAYLDDFAAGNPVHLVAVAPVHIEPLGAYSKKVKSIADLPQGAHVAIPADATNGGRALALLAGQGLITLKDGAGVKATERDIAANPMQLKITALEAAQLPRSLDDVDLAVINGNFALQAGLKPATDALALEAAKDNPYANLLVVKQGHENDPRIQRLAQVLASPEIKKFIESTYDGAVIPAS
;
A
#
# COMPACT_ATOMS: atom_id res chain seq x y z
N MET A 1 -76.83 -37.91 36.29
CA MET A 1 -76.38 -38.59 35.06
C MET A 1 -75.16 -37.80 34.53
N ASN A 2 -74.00 -38.30 34.81
CA ASN A 2 -72.73 -37.61 34.55
C ASN A 2 -72.15 -37.99 33.17
N ARG A 3 -71.88 -37.02 32.28
CA ARG A 3 -71.08 -37.23 31.10
C ARG A 3 -69.77 -36.46 31.25
N ARG A 4 -68.69 -37.20 31.46
CA ARG A 4 -67.34 -36.70 31.46
C ARG A 4 -66.89 -36.55 30.00
N ALA A 5 -66.54 -35.34 29.61
CA ALA A 5 -65.88 -35.06 28.34
C ALA A 5 -64.34 -35.11 28.55
N LEU A 6 -63.65 -35.97 27.81
CA LEU A 6 -62.22 -36.03 27.71
C LEU A 6 -61.74 -34.91 26.77
N VAL A 7 -60.90 -34.04 27.28
CA VAL A 7 -60.14 -33.02 26.45
C VAL A 7 -58.80 -33.62 26.10
N ALA A 8 -58.58 -33.87 24.82
CA ALA A 8 -57.31 -34.26 24.26
C ALA A 8 -56.52 -33.00 23.98
N ALA A 9 -55.34 -32.89 24.56
CA ALA A 9 -54.35 -31.81 24.26
C ALA A 9 -53.51 -32.18 23.04
N PRO A 10 -53.25 -31.26 22.07
CA PRO A 10 -52.34 -31.52 20.99
C PRO A 10 -50.89 -31.20 21.43
N LEU A 11 -50.03 -32.19 21.21
CA LEU A 11 -48.58 -32.09 21.38
C LEU A 11 -48.01 -31.19 20.28
N ALA A 12 -47.55 -29.99 20.62
CA ALA A 12 -46.86 -29.07 19.67
C ALA A 12 -45.42 -29.54 19.48
N LEU A 13 -45.12 -30.03 18.28
CA LEU A 13 -43.78 -30.34 17.83
C LEU A 13 -43.02 -29.00 17.52
N LEU A 14 -42.09 -28.59 18.38
CA LEU A 14 -41.14 -27.51 18.08
C LEU A 14 -40.10 -28.04 17.11
N ALA A 15 -40.25 -27.70 15.83
CA ALA A 15 -39.21 -27.87 14.83
C ALA A 15 -38.17 -26.76 15.04
N GLY A 16 -37.00 -27.13 15.59
CA GLY A 16 -35.82 -26.25 15.68
C GLY A 16 -35.27 -25.97 14.28
N LEU A 17 -35.45 -24.74 13.77
CA LEU A 17 -34.67 -24.24 12.63
C LEU A 17 -33.22 -24.02 13.08
N ALA A 18 -32.32 -24.95 12.71
CA ALA A 18 -30.89 -24.69 12.72
C ALA A 18 -30.59 -23.71 11.59
N LEU A 19 -30.34 -22.44 11.92
CA LEU A 19 -29.69 -21.50 10.99
C LEU A 19 -28.28 -22.01 10.73
N ALA A 20 -28.10 -22.70 9.62
CA ALA A 20 -26.76 -22.89 9.05
C ALA A 20 -26.28 -21.52 8.59
N ALA A 21 -25.37 -20.89 9.37
CA ALA A 21 -24.59 -19.76 8.94
C ALA A 21 -23.73 -20.25 7.78
N CYS A 22 -24.12 -19.96 6.53
CA CYS A 22 -23.28 -20.08 5.37
C CYS A 22 -22.20 -18.97 5.45
N GLY A 23 -21.15 -19.22 6.25
CA GLY A 23 -19.89 -18.57 6.05
C GLY A 23 -19.38 -19.04 4.68
N THR A 24 -19.21 -18.13 3.72
CA THR A 24 -18.44 -18.39 2.51
C THR A 24 -17.07 -18.92 2.96
N PRO A 25 -16.65 -20.13 2.57
CA PRO A 25 -15.32 -20.59 2.89
C PRO A 25 -14.33 -19.60 2.24
N ALA A 26 -13.42 -19.06 3.04
CA ALA A 26 -12.21 -18.43 2.50
C ALA A 26 -11.63 -19.43 1.50
N ALA A 27 -11.26 -18.96 0.31
CA ALA A 27 -10.66 -19.84 -0.69
C ALA A 27 -9.46 -20.53 -0.05
N ASP A 28 -9.51 -21.87 0.03
CA ASP A 28 -8.48 -22.66 0.68
C ASP A 28 -7.14 -22.34 0.00
N LYS A 29 -6.23 -21.72 0.77
CA LYS A 29 -4.85 -21.49 0.36
C LYS A 29 -4.22 -22.83 -0.01
N PRO A 30 -3.66 -22.99 -1.23
CA PRO A 30 -2.99 -24.23 -1.59
C PRO A 30 -1.88 -24.56 -0.60
N ALA A 31 -1.88 -25.76 -0.03
CA ALA A 31 -1.02 -26.13 1.10
C ALA A 31 0.50 -26.01 0.84
N ASP A 32 0.91 -25.95 -0.42
CA ASP A 32 2.31 -25.90 -0.87
C ASP A 32 2.67 -24.59 -1.62
N ALA A 33 1.72 -23.66 -1.78
CA ALA A 33 1.98 -22.36 -2.38
C ALA A 33 2.50 -21.35 -1.36
N LEU A 34 3.33 -20.41 -1.82
CA LEU A 34 3.69 -19.21 -1.09
C LEU A 34 2.82 -18.06 -1.62
N VAL A 35 1.86 -17.60 -0.83
CA VAL A 35 0.91 -16.55 -1.24
C VAL A 35 1.40 -15.21 -0.75
N VAL A 36 1.65 -14.27 -1.68
CA VAL A 36 2.18 -12.94 -1.39
C VAL A 36 1.21 -11.87 -1.88
N GLY A 37 0.77 -11.00 -0.97
CA GLY A 37 -0.03 -9.82 -1.31
C GLY A 37 0.84 -8.69 -1.85
N ALA A 38 0.42 -8.05 -2.93
CA ALA A 38 1.20 -6.99 -3.57
C ALA A 38 0.31 -5.98 -4.29
N SER A 39 0.81 -4.74 -4.49
CA SER A 39 0.21 -3.84 -5.48
C SER A 39 0.53 -4.34 -6.90
N SER A 40 -0.36 -4.08 -7.87
CA SER A 40 -0.22 -4.62 -9.24
C SER A 40 1.07 -4.17 -9.95
N ALA A 41 1.50 -2.92 -9.76
CA ALA A 41 2.75 -2.38 -10.27
C ALA A 41 3.43 -1.52 -9.21
N PRO A 42 4.74 -1.57 -9.06
CA PRO A 42 5.69 -2.49 -9.71
C PRO A 42 5.77 -3.85 -9.00
N HIS A 43 5.19 -4.00 -7.83
CA HIS A 43 5.40 -5.09 -6.87
C HIS A 43 5.05 -6.47 -7.44
N ALA A 44 3.81 -6.67 -7.96
CA ALA A 44 3.40 -7.93 -8.56
C ALA A 44 4.23 -8.27 -9.80
N GLN A 45 4.66 -7.26 -10.57
CA GLN A 45 5.53 -7.46 -11.74
C GLN A 45 6.93 -7.96 -11.32
N ILE A 46 7.50 -7.40 -10.25
CA ILE A 46 8.78 -7.84 -9.69
C ILE A 46 8.66 -9.26 -9.13
N LEU A 47 7.56 -9.58 -8.43
CA LEU A 47 7.28 -10.95 -7.96
C LEU A 47 7.11 -11.94 -9.11
N ALA A 48 6.46 -11.55 -10.20
CA ALA A 48 6.32 -12.38 -11.39
C ALA A 48 7.68 -12.69 -12.04
N GLU A 49 8.62 -11.73 -12.05
CA GLU A 49 9.99 -11.99 -12.50
C GLU A 49 10.74 -12.89 -11.52
N ALA A 50 10.61 -12.66 -10.23
CA ALA A 50 11.20 -13.51 -9.20
C ALA A 50 10.72 -14.96 -9.30
N ALA A 51 9.43 -15.20 -9.59
CA ALA A 51 8.87 -16.54 -9.76
C ALA A 51 9.54 -17.33 -10.87
N LYS A 52 10.02 -16.69 -11.94
CA LYS A 52 10.75 -17.35 -13.03
C LYS A 52 12.11 -17.90 -12.57
N LEU A 53 12.72 -17.25 -11.57
CA LEU A 53 14.02 -17.65 -11.02
C LEU A 53 13.90 -18.78 -9.98
N VAL A 54 12.72 -18.96 -9.39
CA VAL A 54 12.43 -19.99 -8.37
C VAL A 54 11.11 -20.73 -8.65
N PRO A 55 10.99 -21.44 -9.77
CA PRO A 55 9.73 -22.06 -10.20
C PRO A 55 9.22 -23.11 -9.21
N ASP A 56 10.10 -23.71 -8.45
CA ASP A 56 9.78 -24.70 -7.41
C ASP A 56 9.12 -24.09 -6.16
N LEU A 57 9.19 -22.76 -5.98
CA LEU A 57 8.60 -22.05 -4.83
C LEU A 57 7.06 -21.96 -4.91
N LYS A 58 6.46 -22.20 -6.08
CA LYS A 58 5.01 -22.07 -6.32
C LYS A 58 4.43 -20.77 -5.82
N LEU A 59 5.11 -19.66 -6.16
CA LEU A 59 4.70 -18.30 -5.78
C LEU A 59 3.34 -17.97 -6.39
N GLN A 60 2.41 -17.54 -5.54
CA GLN A 60 1.12 -16.97 -5.94
C GLN A 60 1.04 -15.52 -5.48
N VAL A 61 0.70 -14.63 -6.39
CA VAL A 61 0.56 -13.21 -6.10
C VAL A 61 -0.92 -12.87 -6.04
N GLN A 62 -1.34 -12.29 -4.92
CA GLN A 62 -2.66 -11.69 -4.74
C GLN A 62 -2.52 -10.19 -4.82
N GLU A 63 -3.18 -9.57 -5.80
CA GLU A 63 -3.10 -8.13 -6.02
C GLU A 63 -4.11 -7.37 -5.16
N PHE A 64 -3.70 -6.19 -4.68
CA PHE A 64 -4.50 -5.28 -3.86
C PHE A 64 -4.40 -3.86 -4.39
N ASP A 65 -5.52 -3.14 -4.33
CA ASP A 65 -5.63 -1.74 -4.76
C ASP A 65 -5.62 -0.74 -3.58
N ASP A 66 -5.31 -1.21 -2.37
CA ASP A 66 -5.22 -0.40 -1.16
C ASP A 66 -4.02 -0.82 -0.29
N TYR A 67 -3.74 -0.04 0.76
CA TYR A 67 -2.62 -0.29 1.67
C TYR A 67 -3.03 -0.94 3.01
N VAL A 68 -4.32 -1.14 3.27
CA VAL A 68 -4.84 -1.68 4.53
C VAL A 68 -4.95 -3.20 4.47
N GLN A 69 -5.63 -3.71 3.43
CA GLN A 69 -5.98 -5.12 3.30
C GLN A 69 -4.75 -6.06 3.27
N PRO A 70 -3.63 -5.73 2.58
CA PRO A 70 -2.48 -6.64 2.58
C PRO A 70 -1.93 -6.91 3.98
N ASN A 71 -1.91 -5.91 4.86
CA ASN A 71 -1.44 -6.09 6.24
C ASN A 71 -2.40 -6.94 7.07
N LEU A 72 -3.71 -6.70 6.95
CA LEU A 72 -4.73 -7.49 7.65
C LEU A 72 -4.74 -8.96 7.19
N ALA A 73 -4.62 -9.19 5.89
CA ALA A 73 -4.57 -10.53 5.31
C ALA A 73 -3.28 -11.28 5.69
N THR A 74 -2.15 -10.58 5.85
CA THR A 74 -0.90 -11.17 6.37
C THR A 74 -1.04 -11.52 7.86
N GLU A 75 -1.62 -10.63 8.66
CA GLU A 75 -1.85 -10.90 10.09
C GLU A 75 -2.80 -12.08 10.31
N SER A 76 -3.86 -12.19 9.52
CA SER A 76 -4.82 -13.31 9.60
C SER A 76 -4.26 -14.65 9.12
N GLY A 77 -3.15 -14.64 8.34
CA GLY A 77 -2.55 -15.83 7.73
C GLY A 77 -3.17 -16.22 6.38
N GLU A 78 -4.05 -15.39 5.82
CA GLU A 78 -4.54 -15.53 4.44
C GLU A 78 -3.37 -15.39 3.45
N LEU A 79 -2.45 -14.45 3.71
CA LEU A 79 -1.19 -14.30 3.02
C LEU A 79 -0.02 -14.86 3.86
N ASP A 80 1.00 -15.41 3.20
CA ASP A 80 2.27 -15.75 3.84
C ASP A 80 3.14 -14.51 4.05
N ALA A 81 3.04 -13.55 3.13
CA ALA A 81 3.78 -12.29 3.14
C ALA A 81 3.01 -11.20 2.39
N ASN A 82 3.43 -9.95 2.57
CA ASN A 82 3.07 -8.89 1.65
C ASN A 82 4.31 -8.13 1.17
N TYR A 83 4.16 -7.45 0.04
CA TYR A 83 5.20 -6.63 -0.57
C TYR A 83 4.53 -5.44 -1.26
N PHE A 84 4.45 -4.28 -0.57
CA PHE A 84 3.79 -3.07 -1.07
C PHE A 84 4.16 -1.80 -0.29
N GLN A 85 4.85 -1.90 0.85
CA GLN A 85 4.99 -0.85 1.85
C GLN A 85 6.43 -0.61 2.27
N HIS A 86 6.72 0.58 2.76
CA HIS A 86 7.98 0.95 3.41
C HIS A 86 7.87 0.90 4.96
N GLN A 87 9.01 0.91 5.66
CA GLN A 87 9.08 0.74 7.11
C GLN A 87 8.23 1.77 7.88
N ALA A 88 8.31 3.05 7.50
CA ALA A 88 7.54 4.09 8.20
C ALA A 88 6.02 3.85 8.14
N TYR A 89 5.50 3.34 7.01
CA TYR A 89 4.09 2.97 6.89
C TYR A 89 3.76 1.74 7.75
N LEU A 90 4.59 0.71 7.71
CA LEU A 90 4.41 -0.50 8.54
C LEU A 90 4.35 -0.15 10.03
N ASP A 91 5.27 0.67 10.51
CA ASP A 91 5.34 1.09 11.91
C ASP A 91 4.09 1.90 12.33
N ASP A 92 3.64 2.81 11.47
CA ASP A 92 2.43 3.61 11.72
C ASP A 92 1.17 2.75 11.71
N PHE A 93 1.06 1.85 10.74
CA PHE A 93 -0.05 0.91 10.63
C PHE A 93 -0.14 0.00 11.86
N ALA A 94 0.98 -0.57 12.29
CA ALA A 94 1.05 -1.44 13.47
C ALA A 94 0.76 -0.70 14.78
N ALA A 95 1.09 0.59 14.86
CA ALA A 95 0.75 1.41 16.04
C ALA A 95 -0.76 1.66 16.15
N GLY A 96 -1.49 1.67 15.04
CA GLY A 96 -2.93 1.92 14.99
C GLY A 96 -3.81 0.67 14.88
N ASN A 97 -3.21 -0.51 14.64
CA ASN A 97 -3.94 -1.75 14.38
C ASN A 97 -3.32 -2.93 15.17
N PRO A 98 -4.13 -3.93 15.55
CA PRO A 98 -3.65 -5.11 16.28
C PRO A 98 -2.96 -6.11 15.33
N VAL A 99 -1.83 -5.72 14.75
CA VAL A 99 -1.02 -6.54 13.84
C VAL A 99 0.40 -6.68 14.35
N HIS A 100 1.01 -7.83 14.10
CA HIS A 100 2.36 -8.20 14.50
C HIS A 100 3.16 -8.59 13.26
N LEU A 101 3.51 -7.58 12.47
CA LEU A 101 4.18 -7.76 11.19
C LEU A 101 5.63 -7.27 11.29
N VAL A 102 6.53 -7.95 10.58
CA VAL A 102 7.95 -7.63 10.56
C VAL A 102 8.51 -7.64 9.14
N ALA A 103 9.44 -6.72 8.88
CA ALA A 103 10.17 -6.65 7.62
C ALA A 103 11.23 -7.76 7.55
N VAL A 104 11.34 -8.41 6.39
CA VAL A 104 12.34 -9.43 6.10
C VAL A 104 13.47 -8.88 5.22
N ALA A 105 13.13 -8.15 4.16
CA ALA A 105 14.11 -7.62 3.23
C ALA A 105 13.62 -6.34 2.53
N PRO A 106 14.48 -5.33 2.33
CA PRO A 106 14.22 -4.24 1.40
C PRO A 106 14.41 -4.72 -0.03
N VAL A 107 13.59 -4.21 -0.95
CA VAL A 107 13.62 -4.64 -2.37
C VAL A 107 13.87 -3.48 -3.31
N HIS A 108 13.07 -2.41 -3.23
CA HIS A 108 13.18 -1.26 -4.13
C HIS A 108 12.65 0.02 -3.47
N ILE A 109 12.96 1.15 -4.10
CA ILE A 109 12.47 2.47 -3.72
C ILE A 109 11.62 3.01 -4.87
N GLU A 110 10.50 3.65 -4.52
CA GLU A 110 9.65 4.42 -5.43
C GLU A 110 9.66 5.88 -4.98
N PRO A 111 10.38 6.77 -5.66
CA PRO A 111 10.31 8.20 -5.37
C PRO A 111 8.89 8.72 -5.48
N LEU A 112 8.42 9.41 -4.45
CA LEU A 112 7.12 10.08 -4.46
C LEU A 112 7.16 11.24 -5.46
N GLY A 113 6.12 11.40 -6.28
CA GLY A 113 6.10 12.41 -7.33
C GLY A 113 4.93 13.38 -7.24
N ALA A 114 5.15 14.62 -7.68
CA ALA A 114 4.12 15.64 -7.84
C ALA A 114 3.75 15.78 -9.32
N TYR A 115 2.47 15.67 -9.64
CA TYR A 115 1.94 15.62 -11.01
C TYR A 115 0.84 16.65 -11.23
N SER A 116 0.69 17.10 -12.46
CA SER A 116 -0.39 18.00 -12.88
C SER A 116 -0.83 17.73 -14.30
N LYS A 117 -2.12 17.88 -14.57
CA LYS A 117 -2.67 17.97 -15.93
C LYS A 117 -2.87 19.42 -16.37
N LYS A 118 -2.83 20.39 -15.44
CA LYS A 118 -3.17 21.80 -15.70
C LYS A 118 -1.94 22.68 -15.93
N VAL A 119 -0.82 22.39 -15.27
CA VAL A 119 0.42 23.17 -15.40
C VAL A 119 1.57 22.30 -15.88
N LYS A 120 2.63 22.92 -16.41
CA LYS A 120 3.79 22.24 -16.95
C LYS A 120 5.03 22.34 -16.04
N SER A 121 4.97 23.18 -15.02
CA SER A 121 6.03 23.43 -14.07
C SER A 121 5.43 23.80 -12.72
N ILE A 122 6.15 23.49 -11.64
CA ILE A 122 5.78 23.93 -10.27
C ILE A 122 5.67 25.45 -10.20
N ALA A 123 6.48 26.19 -10.96
CA ALA A 123 6.46 27.65 -10.98
C ALA A 123 5.18 28.24 -11.63
N ASP A 124 4.46 27.46 -12.41
CA ASP A 124 3.22 27.89 -13.08
C ASP A 124 1.95 27.70 -12.20
N LEU A 125 2.10 27.16 -10.98
CA LEU A 125 0.97 26.99 -10.09
C LEU A 125 0.33 28.33 -9.71
N PRO A 126 -1.00 28.45 -9.79
CA PRO A 126 -1.67 29.68 -9.42
C PRO A 126 -1.68 29.90 -7.91
N GLN A 127 -1.80 31.15 -7.48
CA GLN A 127 -2.09 31.49 -6.10
C GLN A 127 -3.40 30.80 -5.64
N GLY A 128 -3.39 30.13 -4.49
CA GLY A 128 -4.53 29.40 -3.98
C GLY A 128 -4.76 28.05 -4.69
N ALA A 129 -3.75 27.51 -5.38
CA ALA A 129 -3.83 26.22 -6.07
C ALA A 129 -4.34 25.11 -5.14
N HIS A 130 -5.17 24.23 -5.69
CA HIS A 130 -5.64 23.02 -5.01
C HIS A 130 -4.61 21.91 -5.18
N VAL A 131 -4.16 21.35 -4.06
CA VAL A 131 -3.14 20.30 -4.01
C VAL A 131 -3.68 19.07 -3.26
N ALA A 132 -3.71 17.93 -3.93
CA ALA A 132 -4.06 16.65 -3.30
C ALA A 132 -2.81 15.90 -2.81
N ILE A 133 -2.88 15.33 -1.61
CA ILE A 133 -1.80 14.54 -1.00
C ILE A 133 -2.35 13.23 -0.42
N PRO A 134 -1.52 12.19 -0.16
CA PRO A 134 -1.96 10.98 0.53
C PRO A 134 -2.50 11.27 1.92
N ALA A 135 -3.58 10.56 2.32
CA ALA A 135 -4.25 10.74 3.60
C ALA A 135 -3.57 10.02 4.77
N ASP A 136 -2.79 8.95 4.50
CA ASP A 136 -2.06 8.29 5.56
C ASP A 136 -0.92 9.17 6.10
N ALA A 137 -0.65 9.05 7.40
CA ALA A 137 0.24 9.97 8.11
C ALA A 137 1.66 10.01 7.52
N THR A 138 2.18 8.88 7.06
CA THR A 138 3.56 8.79 6.59
C THR A 138 3.73 9.29 5.17
N ASN A 139 2.86 8.90 4.24
CA ASN A 139 2.91 9.40 2.86
C ASN A 139 2.41 10.85 2.76
N GLY A 140 1.44 11.26 3.59
CA GLY A 140 1.05 12.66 3.75
C GLY A 140 2.22 13.54 4.20
N GLY A 141 2.97 13.10 5.21
CA GLY A 141 4.18 13.79 5.68
C GLY A 141 5.28 13.86 4.61
N ARG A 142 5.51 12.77 3.85
CA ARG A 142 6.41 12.76 2.68
C ARG A 142 5.98 13.77 1.62
N ALA A 143 4.68 13.83 1.33
CA ALA A 143 4.13 14.78 0.38
C ALA A 143 4.36 16.22 0.82
N LEU A 144 4.12 16.54 2.08
CA LEU A 144 4.40 17.87 2.62
C LEU A 144 5.89 18.20 2.57
N ALA A 145 6.77 17.23 2.84
CA ALA A 145 8.21 17.41 2.72
C ALA A 145 8.63 17.66 1.26
N LEU A 146 8.03 16.96 0.28
CA LEU A 146 8.27 17.21 -1.14
C LEU A 146 7.83 18.63 -1.53
N LEU A 147 6.64 19.07 -1.12
CA LEU A 147 6.14 20.43 -1.37
C LEU A 147 7.07 21.50 -0.73
N ALA A 148 7.57 21.23 0.48
CA ALA A 148 8.52 22.11 1.15
C ALA A 148 9.88 22.16 0.42
N GLY A 149 10.36 21.02 -0.06
CA GLY A 149 11.57 20.92 -0.88
C GLY A 149 11.47 21.71 -2.20
N GLN A 150 10.26 21.90 -2.72
CA GLN A 150 9.99 22.73 -3.89
C GLN A 150 9.77 24.23 -3.54
N GLY A 151 9.86 24.61 -2.27
CA GLY A 151 9.64 25.99 -1.81
C GLY A 151 8.18 26.44 -1.83
N LEU A 152 7.23 25.53 -1.99
CA LEU A 152 5.79 25.84 -2.04
C LEU A 152 5.22 26.14 -0.66
N ILE A 153 5.75 25.47 0.37
CA ILE A 153 5.44 25.66 1.79
C ILE A 153 6.70 25.63 2.63
N THR A 154 6.61 26.03 3.89
CA THR A 154 7.67 25.79 4.88
C THR A 154 7.09 24.98 6.03
N LEU A 155 7.76 23.93 6.46
CA LEU A 155 7.38 23.14 7.62
C LEU A 155 8.06 23.69 8.88
N LYS A 156 7.45 23.47 10.04
CA LYS A 156 8.05 23.73 11.35
C LYS A 156 9.28 22.85 11.56
N ASP A 157 10.25 23.36 12.31
CA ASP A 157 11.42 22.58 12.72
C ASP A 157 10.98 21.31 13.47
N GLY A 158 11.57 20.16 13.07
CA GLY A 158 11.29 18.88 13.70
C GLY A 158 9.95 18.24 13.33
N ALA A 159 9.20 18.74 12.32
CA ALA A 159 7.93 18.17 11.88
C ALA A 159 8.03 16.67 11.49
N GLY A 160 9.18 16.24 10.93
CA GLY A 160 9.49 14.83 10.68
C GLY A 160 8.62 14.17 9.63
N VAL A 161 8.71 12.83 9.58
CA VAL A 161 8.05 11.99 8.54
C VAL A 161 6.53 11.89 8.67
N LYS A 162 5.97 12.32 9.80
CA LYS A 162 4.52 12.37 10.06
C LYS A 162 4.00 13.80 10.13
N ALA A 163 4.65 14.75 9.44
CA ALA A 163 4.18 16.12 9.34
C ALA A 163 2.73 16.15 8.84
N THR A 164 1.96 17.05 9.42
CA THR A 164 0.56 17.31 9.06
C THR A 164 0.42 18.74 8.53
N GLU A 165 -0.73 19.10 8.00
CA GLU A 165 -1.02 20.48 7.61
C GLU A 165 -0.85 21.49 8.78
N ARG A 166 -1.01 21.04 10.03
CA ARG A 166 -0.78 21.87 11.24
C ARG A 166 0.70 22.22 11.45
N ASP A 167 1.59 21.49 10.80
CA ASP A 167 3.02 21.69 10.86
C ASP A 167 3.54 22.61 9.76
N ILE A 168 2.65 23.14 8.92
CA ILE A 168 2.98 24.18 7.94
C ILE A 168 3.21 25.49 8.69
N ALA A 169 4.46 25.97 8.67
CA ALA A 169 4.85 27.26 9.27
C ALA A 169 4.56 28.43 8.34
N ALA A 170 4.70 28.24 7.00
CA ALA A 170 4.37 29.23 6.00
C ALA A 170 3.79 28.57 4.73
N ASN A 171 2.78 29.25 4.16
CA ASN A 171 2.13 28.85 2.93
C ASN A 171 1.94 30.12 2.06
N PRO A 172 3.03 30.63 1.46
CA PRO A 172 3.00 31.91 0.75
C PRO A 172 2.10 31.86 -0.51
N MET A 173 1.93 30.68 -1.13
CA MET A 173 1.05 30.47 -2.27
C MET A 173 -0.41 30.27 -1.87
N GLN A 174 -0.75 30.25 -0.56
CA GLN A 174 -2.09 29.95 -0.05
C GLN A 174 -2.68 28.66 -0.63
N LEU A 175 -1.85 27.63 -0.80
CA LEU A 175 -2.26 26.33 -1.30
C LEU A 175 -3.40 25.76 -0.46
N LYS A 176 -4.39 25.19 -1.13
CA LYS A 176 -5.50 24.46 -0.52
C LYS A 176 -5.17 22.97 -0.57
N ILE A 177 -4.65 22.45 0.51
CA ILE A 177 -4.23 21.06 0.59
C ILE A 177 -5.44 20.20 0.97
N THR A 178 -5.61 19.06 0.30
CA THR A 178 -6.66 18.06 0.58
C THR A 178 -6.02 16.69 0.63
N ALA A 179 -6.23 15.99 1.75
CA ALA A 179 -5.78 14.61 1.90
C ALA A 179 -6.81 13.65 1.30
N LEU A 180 -6.35 12.73 0.45
CA LEU A 180 -7.15 11.69 -0.21
C LEU A 180 -6.50 10.33 -0.03
N GLU A 181 -7.31 9.26 -0.04
CA GLU A 181 -6.77 7.90 -0.13
C GLU A 181 -5.80 7.79 -1.32
N ALA A 182 -4.63 7.17 -1.11
CA ALA A 182 -3.55 7.15 -2.10
C ALA A 182 -4.00 6.62 -3.47
N ALA A 183 -4.87 5.60 -3.49
CA ALA A 183 -5.45 5.04 -4.70
C ALA A 183 -6.35 6.01 -5.51
N GLN A 184 -6.83 7.09 -4.88
CA GLN A 184 -7.70 8.08 -5.53
C GLN A 184 -6.92 9.24 -6.17
N LEU A 185 -5.66 9.44 -5.75
CA LEU A 185 -4.85 10.58 -6.19
C LEU A 185 -4.68 10.68 -7.72
N PRO A 186 -4.41 9.60 -8.47
CA PRO A 186 -4.31 9.72 -9.92
C PRO A 186 -5.58 10.24 -10.58
N ARG A 187 -6.75 9.87 -10.05
CA ARG A 187 -8.04 10.32 -10.58
C ARG A 187 -8.34 11.78 -10.23
N SER A 188 -7.80 12.28 -9.13
CA SER A 188 -7.99 13.68 -8.71
C SER A 188 -7.28 14.68 -9.62
N LEU A 189 -6.35 14.25 -10.50
CA LEU A 189 -5.60 15.13 -11.40
C LEU A 189 -6.48 15.97 -12.37
N ASP A 190 -7.72 15.54 -12.63
CA ASP A 190 -8.65 16.30 -13.43
C ASP A 190 -9.27 17.48 -12.65
N ASP A 191 -9.34 17.37 -11.33
CA ASP A 191 -10.02 18.33 -10.45
C ASP A 191 -9.05 19.29 -9.77
N VAL A 192 -7.85 18.81 -9.35
CA VAL A 192 -6.86 19.61 -8.63
C VAL A 192 -5.82 20.25 -9.56
N ASP A 193 -5.05 21.18 -9.04
CA ASP A 193 -3.95 21.83 -9.78
C ASP A 193 -2.64 21.04 -9.66
N LEU A 194 -2.45 20.30 -8.57
CA LEU A 194 -1.33 19.43 -8.33
C LEU A 194 -1.78 18.23 -7.48
N ALA A 195 -1.26 17.03 -7.77
CA ALA A 195 -1.40 15.88 -6.88
C ALA A 195 -0.04 15.26 -6.58
N VAL A 196 0.23 14.95 -5.32
CA VAL A 196 1.41 14.19 -4.92
C VAL A 196 1.01 12.72 -4.82
N ILE A 197 1.59 11.88 -5.68
CA ILE A 197 1.13 10.51 -5.92
C ILE A 197 2.24 9.52 -5.63
N ASN A 198 1.92 8.44 -4.91
CA ASN A 198 2.84 7.33 -4.68
C ASN A 198 3.21 6.62 -5.99
N GLY A 199 4.45 6.16 -6.09
CA GLY A 199 5.02 5.60 -7.32
C GLY A 199 4.19 4.47 -7.92
N ASN A 200 3.75 3.51 -7.09
CA ASN A 200 2.91 2.40 -7.55
C ASN A 200 1.59 2.87 -8.18
N PHE A 201 0.89 3.83 -7.57
CA PHE A 201 -0.36 4.35 -8.13
C PHE A 201 -0.13 5.25 -9.35
N ALA A 202 1.00 5.95 -9.43
CA ALA A 202 1.40 6.68 -10.62
C ALA A 202 1.61 5.71 -11.80
N LEU A 203 2.38 4.63 -11.60
CA LEU A 203 2.62 3.58 -12.61
C LEU A 203 1.33 2.88 -13.04
N GLN A 204 0.46 2.51 -12.10
CA GLN A 204 -0.85 1.89 -12.38
C GLN A 204 -1.76 2.80 -13.21
N ALA A 205 -1.66 4.11 -13.02
CA ALA A 205 -2.38 5.11 -13.81
C ALA A 205 -1.74 5.42 -15.18
N GLY A 206 -0.63 4.75 -15.51
CA GLY A 206 0.11 4.95 -16.77
C GLY A 206 0.98 6.22 -16.78
N LEU A 207 1.17 6.87 -15.64
CA LEU A 207 2.11 7.98 -15.52
C LEU A 207 3.55 7.44 -15.55
N LYS A 208 4.44 8.22 -16.14
CA LYS A 208 5.88 7.94 -16.20
C LYS A 208 6.61 8.90 -15.26
N PRO A 209 6.96 8.49 -14.03
CA PRO A 209 7.55 9.39 -13.04
C PRO A 209 8.75 10.20 -13.56
N ALA A 210 9.61 9.59 -14.37
CA ALA A 210 10.79 10.25 -14.92
C ALA A 210 10.49 11.44 -15.87
N THR A 211 9.30 11.44 -16.52
CA THR A 211 8.95 12.45 -17.54
C THR A 211 7.72 13.27 -17.21
N ASP A 212 6.78 12.70 -16.47
CA ASP A 212 5.47 13.32 -16.20
C ASP A 212 5.42 14.03 -14.85
N ALA A 213 6.33 13.67 -13.91
CA ALA A 213 6.39 14.36 -12.63
C ALA A 213 6.99 15.77 -12.79
N LEU A 214 6.35 16.75 -12.19
CA LEU A 214 6.88 18.12 -12.08
C LEU A 214 7.95 18.23 -10.98
N ALA A 215 7.90 17.32 -10.01
CA ALA A 215 8.91 17.14 -8.98
C ALA A 215 8.90 15.68 -8.49
N LEU A 216 10.07 15.16 -8.13
CA LEU A 216 10.26 13.84 -7.54
C LEU A 216 11.07 13.95 -6.25
N GLU A 217 10.83 13.05 -5.30
CA GLU A 217 11.74 12.84 -4.19
C GLU A 217 13.14 12.46 -4.68
N ALA A 218 14.16 12.83 -3.91
CA ALA A 218 15.50 12.35 -4.17
C ALA A 218 15.56 10.82 -4.01
N ALA A 219 16.20 10.14 -4.97
CA ALA A 219 16.44 8.70 -4.90
C ALA A 219 17.56 8.36 -3.90
N LYS A 220 18.59 9.22 -3.83
CA LYS A 220 19.73 9.03 -2.96
C LYS A 220 19.32 9.23 -1.50
N ASP A 221 19.80 8.32 -0.64
CA ASP A 221 19.53 8.33 0.81
C ASP A 221 18.03 8.33 1.16
N ASN A 222 17.20 7.79 0.27
CA ASN A 222 15.76 7.70 0.47
C ASN A 222 15.42 6.55 1.44
N PRO A 223 14.80 6.81 2.60
CA PRO A 223 14.54 5.80 3.62
C PRO A 223 13.29 4.94 3.34
N TYR A 224 12.61 5.18 2.23
CA TYR A 224 11.30 4.57 1.94
C TYR A 224 11.41 3.35 1.02
N ALA A 225 12.42 2.48 1.28
CA ALA A 225 12.48 1.20 0.58
C ALA A 225 11.24 0.35 0.87
N ASN A 226 10.66 -0.21 -0.19
CA ASN A 226 9.56 -1.16 -0.11
C ASN A 226 10.08 -2.53 0.31
N LEU A 227 9.34 -3.18 1.21
CA LEU A 227 9.79 -4.31 2.01
C LEU A 227 8.97 -5.56 1.72
N LEU A 228 9.63 -6.72 1.74
CA LEU A 228 8.96 -7.99 1.96
C LEU A 228 8.66 -8.10 3.46
N VAL A 229 7.39 -8.28 3.81
CA VAL A 229 6.89 -8.27 5.19
C VAL A 229 6.13 -9.55 5.47
N VAL A 230 6.29 -10.10 6.67
CA VAL A 230 5.62 -11.31 7.14
C VAL A 230 5.02 -11.10 8.53
N LYS A 231 4.15 -12.00 8.94
CA LYS A 231 3.73 -12.08 10.34
C LYS A 231 4.91 -12.48 11.22
N GLN A 232 5.04 -11.86 12.39
CA GLN A 232 6.08 -12.17 13.38
C GLN A 232 6.12 -13.65 13.70
N GLY A 233 7.32 -14.22 13.71
CA GLY A 233 7.58 -15.66 13.89
C GLY A 233 7.68 -16.45 12.58
N HIS A 234 7.37 -15.84 11.42
CA HIS A 234 7.48 -16.45 10.10
C HIS A 234 8.71 -15.99 9.31
N GLU A 235 9.57 -15.17 9.90
CA GLU A 235 10.75 -14.58 9.25
C GLU A 235 11.73 -15.64 8.76
N ASN A 236 11.81 -16.78 9.47
CA ASN A 236 12.73 -17.88 9.19
C ASN A 236 12.09 -19.01 8.34
N ASP A 237 10.88 -18.83 7.80
CA ASP A 237 10.33 -19.81 6.84
C ASP A 237 11.28 -19.92 5.65
N PRO A 238 11.78 -21.13 5.31
CA PRO A 238 12.73 -21.31 4.20
C PRO A 238 12.22 -20.77 2.87
N ARG A 239 10.91 -20.79 2.63
CA ARG A 239 10.29 -20.25 1.41
C ARG A 239 10.39 -18.72 1.37
N ILE A 240 10.15 -18.06 2.51
CA ILE A 240 10.27 -16.60 2.67
C ILE A 240 11.73 -16.18 2.51
N GLN A 241 12.66 -16.86 3.16
CA GLN A 241 14.08 -16.57 3.05
C GLN A 241 14.60 -16.72 1.61
N ARG A 242 14.12 -17.76 0.90
CA ARG A 242 14.46 -17.96 -0.49
C ARG A 242 13.88 -16.85 -1.40
N LEU A 243 12.63 -16.44 -1.17
CA LEU A 243 12.05 -15.30 -1.89
C LEU A 243 12.84 -14.02 -1.63
N ALA A 244 13.18 -13.72 -0.38
CA ALA A 244 13.97 -12.56 0.01
C ALA A 244 15.34 -12.52 -0.71
N GLN A 245 16.04 -13.68 -0.78
CA GLN A 245 17.31 -13.80 -1.50
C GLN A 245 17.16 -13.52 -2.99
N VAL A 246 16.10 -14.03 -3.62
CA VAL A 246 15.84 -13.80 -5.04
C VAL A 246 15.49 -12.34 -5.30
N LEU A 247 14.64 -11.73 -4.47
CA LEU A 247 14.26 -10.32 -4.60
C LEU A 247 15.48 -9.37 -4.48
N ALA A 248 16.51 -9.77 -3.72
CA ALA A 248 17.77 -9.02 -3.59
C ALA A 248 18.81 -9.36 -4.67
N SER A 249 18.51 -10.30 -5.59
CA SER A 249 19.47 -10.81 -6.56
C SER A 249 19.85 -9.78 -7.64
N PRO A 250 21.04 -9.92 -8.26
CA PRO A 250 21.43 -9.08 -9.39
C PRO A 250 20.46 -9.14 -10.57
N GLU A 251 19.82 -10.27 -10.81
CA GLU A 251 18.84 -10.46 -11.86
C GLU A 251 17.60 -9.58 -11.65
N ILE A 252 17.07 -9.54 -10.43
CA ILE A 252 15.93 -8.68 -10.09
C ILE A 252 16.33 -7.20 -10.10
N LYS A 253 17.51 -6.84 -9.60
CA LYS A 253 18.01 -5.46 -9.69
C LYS A 253 18.09 -5.01 -11.15
N LYS A 254 18.66 -5.84 -12.02
CA LYS A 254 18.73 -5.56 -13.46
C LYS A 254 17.35 -5.45 -14.11
N PHE A 255 16.41 -6.31 -13.73
CA PHE A 255 15.02 -6.23 -14.20
C PHE A 255 14.40 -4.88 -13.82
N ILE A 256 14.52 -4.47 -12.56
CA ILE A 256 13.99 -3.19 -12.07
C ILE A 256 14.60 -2.03 -12.88
N GLU A 257 15.92 -1.96 -13.00
CA GLU A 257 16.63 -0.90 -13.72
C GLU A 257 16.19 -0.81 -15.19
N SER A 258 16.08 -1.96 -15.87
CA SER A 258 15.76 -2.00 -17.29
C SER A 258 14.27 -1.79 -17.61
N THR A 259 13.38 -2.03 -16.62
CA THR A 259 11.92 -2.00 -16.84
C THR A 259 11.32 -0.64 -16.50
N TYR A 260 11.83 0.01 -15.45
CA TYR A 260 11.17 1.19 -14.88
C TYR A 260 11.89 2.51 -15.14
N ASP A 261 13.01 2.50 -15.85
CA ASP A 261 13.74 3.71 -16.30
C ASP A 261 13.91 4.77 -15.19
N GLY A 262 14.31 4.32 -13.99
CA GLY A 262 14.51 5.19 -12.83
C GLY A 262 13.24 5.55 -12.03
N ALA A 263 12.06 5.18 -12.49
CA ALA A 263 10.81 5.33 -11.71
C ALA A 263 10.77 4.40 -10.49
N VAL A 264 11.46 3.28 -10.58
CA VAL A 264 11.68 2.31 -9.50
C VAL A 264 13.17 2.01 -9.44
N ILE A 265 13.73 2.01 -8.24
CA ILE A 265 15.18 1.93 -8.01
C ILE A 265 15.46 0.76 -7.08
N PRO A 266 16.35 -0.18 -7.41
CA PRO A 266 16.71 -1.25 -6.50
C PRO A 266 17.18 -0.71 -5.15
N ALA A 267 16.73 -1.32 -4.04
CA ALA A 267 17.30 -1.03 -2.74
C ALA A 267 18.78 -1.49 -2.68
N SER A 268 19.60 -0.72 -1.98
CA SER A 268 21.04 -0.98 -1.81
C SER A 268 21.31 -2.09 -0.80
#